data_17b02b24a1859aef08ab3f38b7757468
#
_entry.id   17b02b24a1859aef08ab3f38b7757468
#
_cell.length_a   1.000
_cell.length_b   1.000
_cell.length_c   1.000
_cell.angle_alpha   90.00
_cell.angle_beta   90.00
_cell.angle_gamma   90.00
#
_symmetry.space_group_name_H-M   'P 1'
#
loop_
_entity.id
_entity.type
_entity.pdbx_description
1 polymer ?
#
loop_
_entity_poly.entity_id
_entity_poly.type
_entity_poly.pdbx_seq_one_letter_code
_entity_poly.pdbx_strand_id
1 'polypeptide(L)'
;MAQSHVSIGAAGKRRRRSARGLMRRVRRARPLSCLILTLIAVIMLIPIVFTFLYSFFPKSEISSYLAQRGSYDQSRWMDILFSPAQVSLRQYYTILIEEPQYLQLFCNSVLYAGAILLGQGFVIPLTAYALSRFQFRGRDALFFLVLVLMVLPFQVTMAPSVMTLRALGLLNTVWAVILPMIFSPFYLFLVRQFMIGIPGEIIEAGQMDGAGTLRCFVHVMLPVCRPILCAAAALSFADSWNMVEQPLIYLTNQSMQPLSVMFNQINTDSTGVAFAGAALYLLPMLLIYIYFQDDILLGVQLSELK
;
A
#
# COMPACT_ATOMS: atom_id res chain seq x y z
N MET A 1 32.81 26.77 -46.84
CA MET A 1 31.55 26.31 -46.19
C MET A 1 31.38 24.83 -46.44
N ALA A 2 31.95 23.96 -45.63
CA ALA A 2 31.65 22.50 -45.61
C ALA A 2 32.50 21.83 -44.52
N GLN A 3 32.09 21.83 -43.24
CA GLN A 3 32.65 20.95 -42.18
C GLN A 3 31.87 21.15 -40.88
N SER A 4 30.58 20.84 -40.82
CA SER A 4 29.83 20.82 -39.53
C SER A 4 28.76 19.72 -39.40
N HIS A 5 28.69 18.76 -40.35
CA HIS A 5 27.62 17.75 -40.33
C HIS A 5 28.03 16.34 -39.87
N VAL A 6 29.28 16.07 -39.41
CA VAL A 6 29.76 14.71 -39.12
C VAL A 6 29.78 14.35 -37.63
N SER A 7 29.60 15.30 -36.66
CA SER A 7 29.82 15.00 -35.23
C SER A 7 28.60 14.48 -34.44
N ILE A 8 27.39 14.66 -34.93
CA ILE A 8 26.17 14.29 -34.19
C ILE A 8 25.85 12.78 -34.27
N GLY A 9 26.24 12.12 -35.35
CA GLY A 9 26.01 10.68 -35.57
C GLY A 9 26.90 9.76 -34.72
N ALA A 10 28.10 10.21 -34.36
CA ALA A 10 29.07 9.42 -33.59
C ALA A 10 28.75 9.34 -32.10
N ALA A 11 28.20 10.39 -31.51
CA ALA A 11 27.82 10.45 -30.10
C ALA A 11 26.63 9.53 -29.78
N GLY A 12 25.67 9.46 -30.68
CA GLY A 12 24.49 8.57 -30.54
C GLY A 12 24.82 7.08 -30.60
N LYS A 13 25.77 6.71 -31.46
CA LYS A 13 26.25 5.31 -31.60
C LYS A 13 27.10 4.88 -30.39
N ARG A 14 27.89 5.75 -29.80
CA ARG A 14 28.68 5.46 -28.58
C ARG A 14 27.76 5.26 -27.34
N ARG A 15 26.71 6.07 -27.17
CA ARG A 15 25.73 5.90 -26.06
C ARG A 15 24.97 4.57 -26.18
N ARG A 16 24.51 4.20 -27.36
CA ARG A 16 23.82 2.90 -27.61
C ARG A 16 24.73 1.69 -27.42
N ARG A 17 26.04 1.79 -27.72
CA ARG A 17 27.00 0.71 -27.47
C ARG A 17 27.33 0.58 -25.99
N SER A 18 27.43 1.69 -25.23
CA SER A 18 27.63 1.69 -23.79
C SER A 18 26.44 1.06 -23.05
N ALA A 19 25.21 1.43 -23.41
CA ALA A 19 24.01 0.85 -22.82
C ALA A 19 23.87 -0.66 -23.09
N ARG A 20 24.17 -1.11 -24.31
CA ARG A 20 24.20 -2.55 -24.65
C ARG A 20 25.32 -3.32 -23.95
N GLY A 21 26.49 -2.71 -23.75
CA GLY A 21 27.61 -3.27 -22.99
C GLY A 21 27.27 -3.40 -21.48
N LEU A 22 26.59 -2.40 -20.91
CA LEU A 22 26.10 -2.43 -19.52
C LEU A 22 25.04 -3.52 -19.33
N MET A 23 24.05 -3.61 -20.23
CA MET A 23 23.05 -4.69 -20.21
C MET A 23 23.67 -6.09 -20.37
N ARG A 24 24.71 -6.26 -21.17
CA ARG A 24 25.42 -7.55 -21.30
C ARG A 24 26.22 -7.91 -20.04
N ARG A 25 26.86 -6.95 -19.36
CA ARG A 25 27.53 -7.19 -18.07
C ARG A 25 26.54 -7.49 -16.95
N VAL A 26 25.42 -6.79 -16.90
CA VAL A 26 24.31 -7.05 -15.98
C VAL A 26 23.72 -8.45 -16.18
N ARG A 27 23.65 -8.92 -17.44
CA ARG A 27 23.12 -10.26 -17.78
C ARG A 27 24.09 -11.40 -17.44
N ARG A 28 25.41 -11.15 -17.35
CA ARG A 28 26.42 -12.19 -17.09
C ARG A 28 26.75 -12.41 -15.62
N ALA A 29 26.38 -11.50 -14.72
CA ALA A 29 26.76 -11.55 -13.30
C ALA A 29 25.70 -12.14 -12.35
N ARG A 30 24.56 -12.70 -12.82
CA ARG A 30 23.41 -12.93 -11.94
C ARG A 30 22.63 -14.24 -12.02
N PRO A 31 23.15 -15.41 -12.40
CA PRO A 31 22.36 -16.63 -12.23
C PRO A 31 22.17 -16.93 -10.73
N LEU A 32 23.19 -16.68 -9.91
CA LEU A 32 23.13 -16.90 -8.46
C LEU A 32 22.18 -15.90 -7.76
N SER A 33 22.25 -14.59 -8.11
CA SER A 33 21.35 -13.60 -7.57
C SER A 33 19.90 -13.85 -7.97
N CYS A 34 19.65 -14.23 -9.23
CA CYS A 34 18.31 -14.61 -9.66
C CYS A 34 17.80 -15.86 -8.94
N LEU A 35 18.66 -16.87 -8.73
CA LEU A 35 18.30 -18.09 -7.98
C LEU A 35 17.92 -17.74 -6.53
N ILE A 36 18.72 -16.92 -5.85
CA ILE A 36 18.47 -16.50 -4.47
C ILE A 36 17.15 -15.70 -4.40
N LEU A 37 16.95 -14.73 -5.31
CA LEU A 37 15.71 -13.93 -5.33
C LEU A 37 14.48 -14.78 -5.65
N THR A 38 14.60 -15.75 -6.56
CA THR A 38 13.51 -16.69 -6.86
C THR A 38 13.20 -17.56 -5.66
N LEU A 39 14.22 -18.06 -4.94
CA LEU A 39 14.03 -18.86 -3.74
C LEU A 39 13.32 -18.05 -2.65
N ILE A 40 13.75 -16.81 -2.41
CA ILE A 40 13.10 -15.91 -1.45
C ILE A 40 11.65 -15.64 -1.89
N ALA A 41 11.40 -15.35 -3.17
CA ALA A 41 10.06 -15.12 -3.68
C ALA A 41 9.14 -16.34 -3.48
N VAL A 42 9.64 -17.55 -3.76
CA VAL A 42 8.88 -18.79 -3.52
C VAL A 42 8.55 -18.94 -2.03
N ILE A 43 9.52 -18.75 -1.14
CA ILE A 43 9.29 -18.84 0.30
C ILE A 43 8.23 -17.82 0.77
N MET A 44 8.27 -16.58 0.25
CA MET A 44 7.29 -15.54 0.58
C MET A 44 5.89 -15.83 0.03
N LEU A 45 5.79 -16.56 -1.08
CA LEU A 45 4.50 -16.95 -1.67
C LEU A 45 3.86 -18.17 -0.98
N ILE A 46 4.64 -19.00 -0.29
CA ILE A 46 4.14 -20.20 0.39
C ILE A 46 2.92 -19.91 1.28
N PRO A 47 2.94 -18.96 2.24
CA PRO A 47 1.79 -18.71 3.10
C PRO A 47 0.57 -18.23 2.34
N ILE A 48 0.75 -17.45 1.26
CA ILE A 48 -0.36 -16.98 0.43
C ILE A 48 -1.00 -18.16 -0.31
N VAL A 49 -0.18 -19.02 -0.92
CA VAL A 49 -0.64 -20.24 -1.61
C VAL A 49 -1.37 -21.16 -0.64
N PHE A 50 -0.85 -21.36 0.57
CA PHE A 50 -1.53 -22.16 1.59
C PHE A 50 -2.86 -21.54 2.04
N THR A 51 -2.94 -20.23 2.19
CA THR A 51 -4.21 -19.55 2.52
C THR A 51 -5.27 -19.84 1.46
N PHE A 52 -4.93 -19.70 0.18
CA PHE A 52 -5.84 -20.04 -0.91
C PHE A 52 -6.16 -21.54 -0.98
N LEU A 53 -5.17 -22.41 -0.78
CA LEU A 53 -5.37 -23.84 -0.79
C LEU A 53 -6.32 -24.27 0.32
N TYR A 54 -6.06 -23.89 1.57
CA TYR A 54 -6.87 -24.25 2.72
C TYR A 54 -8.27 -23.61 2.71
N SER A 55 -8.49 -22.56 1.94
CA SER A 55 -9.83 -22.00 1.76
C SER A 55 -10.81 -22.94 1.07
N PHE A 56 -10.30 -23.99 0.39
CA PHE A 56 -11.10 -25.04 -0.26
C PHE A 56 -11.20 -26.34 0.54
N PHE A 57 -10.55 -26.41 1.73
CA PHE A 57 -10.63 -27.60 2.58
C PHE A 57 -11.92 -27.62 3.38
N PRO A 58 -12.57 -28.80 3.60
CA PRO A 58 -13.71 -28.90 4.52
C PRO A 58 -13.30 -28.54 5.95
N LYS A 59 -14.22 -27.92 6.70
CA LYS A 59 -13.96 -27.53 8.11
C LYS A 59 -13.52 -28.71 8.98
N SER A 60 -14.11 -29.91 8.75
CA SER A 60 -13.78 -31.14 9.46
C SER A 60 -12.33 -31.57 9.25
N GLU A 61 -11.80 -31.40 8.04
CA GLU A 61 -10.43 -31.78 7.69
C GLU A 61 -9.43 -30.81 8.32
N ILE A 62 -9.70 -29.50 8.29
CA ILE A 62 -8.86 -28.50 8.95
C ILE A 62 -8.89 -28.68 10.47
N SER A 63 -10.07 -28.89 11.07
CA SER A 63 -10.19 -29.08 12.52
C SER A 63 -9.51 -30.35 13.01
N SER A 64 -9.58 -31.46 12.27
CA SER A 64 -8.85 -32.69 12.61
C SER A 64 -7.34 -32.52 12.51
N TYR A 65 -6.87 -31.78 11.50
CA TYR A 65 -5.45 -31.47 11.33
C TYR A 65 -4.91 -30.58 12.47
N LEU A 66 -5.69 -29.57 12.89
CA LEU A 66 -5.31 -28.70 14.01
C LEU A 66 -5.43 -29.40 15.36
N ALA A 67 -6.39 -30.30 15.54
CA ALA A 67 -6.53 -31.10 16.75
C ALA A 67 -5.35 -32.08 16.96
N GLN A 68 -4.84 -32.68 15.86
CA GLN A 68 -3.61 -33.50 15.90
C GLN A 68 -2.38 -32.68 16.32
N ARG A 69 -2.37 -31.37 16.08
CA ARG A 69 -1.32 -30.45 16.48
C ARG A 69 -1.28 -30.20 18.00
N GLY A 70 -2.42 -30.34 18.69
CA GLY A 70 -2.54 -30.18 20.15
C GLY A 70 -1.98 -31.37 20.96
N SER A 71 -1.87 -32.56 20.35
CA SER A 71 -1.25 -33.74 20.98
C SER A 71 0.23 -33.81 20.54
N TYR A 72 1.10 -33.16 21.30
CA TYR A 72 2.55 -33.16 21.10
C TYR A 72 3.13 -34.58 21.26
N ASP A 73 3.13 -35.32 20.18
CA ASP A 73 4.03 -36.46 20.04
C ASP A 73 5.26 -35.99 19.25
N GLN A 74 6.37 -35.73 19.94
CA GLN A 74 7.62 -35.19 19.36
C GLN A 74 8.25 -36.13 18.31
N SER A 75 7.70 -37.32 18.10
CA SER A 75 8.22 -38.35 17.19
C SER A 75 7.62 -38.28 15.77
N ARG A 76 6.58 -37.50 15.52
CA ARG A 76 5.94 -37.40 14.20
C ARG A 76 6.23 -36.05 13.53
N TRP A 77 6.86 -36.12 12.36
CA TRP A 77 6.95 -34.99 11.42
C TRP A 77 5.55 -34.55 11.04
N MET A 78 5.32 -33.24 10.97
CA MET A 78 4.05 -32.67 10.57
C MET A 78 3.78 -33.01 9.09
N ASP A 79 2.74 -33.79 8.83
CA ASP A 79 2.22 -34.00 7.49
C ASP A 79 1.57 -32.70 7.01
N ILE A 80 2.17 -32.04 6.03
CA ILE A 80 1.58 -30.87 5.41
C ILE A 80 0.55 -31.37 4.39
N LEU A 81 -0.73 -31.03 4.63
CA LEU A 81 -1.81 -31.31 3.69
C LEU A 81 -1.70 -30.42 2.45
N PHE A 82 -1.21 -30.97 1.36
CA PHE A 82 -1.09 -30.24 0.09
C PHE A 82 -2.36 -30.34 -0.78
N SER A 83 -3.24 -31.28 -0.50
CA SER A 83 -4.44 -31.52 -1.30
C SER A 83 -5.61 -31.91 -0.41
N PRO A 84 -6.79 -31.28 -0.56
CA PRO A 84 -7.98 -31.67 0.17
C PRO A 84 -8.45 -33.05 -0.29
N ALA A 85 -8.99 -33.85 0.62
CA ALA A 85 -9.67 -35.11 0.27
C ALA A 85 -10.94 -34.82 -0.56
N GLN A 86 -11.61 -33.70 -0.26
CA GLN A 86 -12.74 -33.18 -1.02
C GLN A 86 -12.66 -31.66 -1.11
N VAL A 87 -12.82 -31.09 -2.31
CA VAL A 87 -12.91 -29.64 -2.50
C VAL A 87 -14.27 -29.17 -2.00
N SER A 88 -14.30 -28.21 -1.08
CA SER A 88 -15.53 -27.66 -0.50
C SER A 88 -15.58 -26.14 -0.67
N LEU A 89 -16.69 -25.66 -1.23
CA LEU A 89 -17.03 -24.24 -1.29
C LEU A 89 -17.92 -23.80 -0.11
N ARG A 90 -18.21 -24.70 0.81
CA ARG A 90 -19.09 -24.46 1.97
C ARG A 90 -18.63 -23.26 2.80
N GLN A 91 -17.33 -23.07 2.96
CA GLN A 91 -16.76 -21.96 3.73
C GLN A 91 -17.05 -20.61 3.10
N TYR A 92 -16.98 -20.52 1.77
CA TYR A 92 -17.34 -19.30 1.04
C TYR A 92 -18.85 -19.01 1.14
N TYR A 93 -19.68 -20.07 1.06
CA TYR A 93 -21.11 -19.94 1.27
C TYR A 93 -21.43 -19.43 2.68
N THR A 94 -20.79 -19.98 3.70
CA THR A 94 -20.97 -19.55 5.09
C THR A 94 -20.61 -18.08 5.28
N ILE A 95 -19.45 -17.64 4.78
CA ILE A 95 -18.99 -16.24 4.92
C ILE A 95 -19.89 -15.26 4.18
N LEU A 96 -20.31 -15.60 2.96
CA LEU A 96 -21.01 -14.65 2.09
C LEU A 96 -22.52 -14.62 2.34
N ILE A 97 -23.09 -15.71 2.87
CA ILE A 97 -24.55 -15.88 2.96
C ILE A 97 -25.00 -16.14 4.40
N GLU A 98 -24.34 -17.04 5.13
CA GLU A 98 -24.76 -17.43 6.48
C GLU A 98 -24.26 -16.42 7.55
N GLU A 99 -23.11 -15.75 7.34
CA GLU A 99 -22.54 -14.77 8.25
C GLU A 99 -22.54 -13.35 7.67
N PRO A 100 -23.67 -12.62 7.70
CA PRO A 100 -23.79 -11.28 7.10
C PRO A 100 -22.84 -10.26 7.74
N GLN A 101 -22.35 -10.51 8.95
CA GLN A 101 -21.38 -9.67 9.64
C GLN A 101 -20.08 -9.56 8.84
N TYR A 102 -19.60 -10.64 8.21
CA TYR A 102 -18.38 -10.59 7.40
C TYR A 102 -18.50 -9.58 6.25
N LEU A 103 -19.61 -9.64 5.51
CA LEU A 103 -19.85 -8.75 4.39
C LEU A 103 -19.97 -7.28 4.85
N GLN A 104 -20.59 -7.05 6.01
CA GLN A 104 -20.67 -5.72 6.62
C GLN A 104 -19.29 -5.17 6.95
N LEU A 105 -18.42 -5.95 7.62
CA LEU A 105 -17.06 -5.54 7.97
C LEU A 105 -16.19 -5.35 6.72
N PHE A 106 -16.40 -6.15 5.68
CA PHE A 106 -15.76 -5.96 4.38
C PHE A 106 -16.17 -4.63 3.73
N CYS A 107 -17.46 -4.32 3.69
CA CYS A 107 -17.96 -3.04 3.20
C CYS A 107 -17.41 -1.85 4.01
N ASN A 108 -17.29 -1.99 5.33
CA ASN A 108 -16.65 -0.99 6.18
C ASN A 108 -15.17 -0.78 5.78
N SER A 109 -14.42 -1.87 5.54
CA SER A 109 -13.03 -1.76 5.08
C SER A 109 -12.93 -1.01 3.75
N VAL A 110 -13.81 -1.29 2.78
CA VAL A 110 -13.86 -0.58 1.50
C VAL A 110 -14.21 0.90 1.71
N LEU A 111 -15.18 1.19 2.58
CA LEU A 111 -15.59 2.57 2.90
C LEU A 111 -14.43 3.34 3.52
N TYR A 112 -13.77 2.79 4.56
CA TYR A 112 -12.65 3.44 5.23
C TYR A 112 -11.49 3.67 4.28
N ALA A 113 -11.01 2.62 3.61
CA ALA A 113 -9.89 2.73 2.69
C ALA A 113 -10.21 3.72 1.54
N GLY A 114 -11.40 3.63 0.95
CA GLY A 114 -11.82 4.52 -0.11
C GLY A 114 -11.92 5.99 0.33
N ALA A 115 -12.55 6.26 1.48
CA ALA A 115 -12.68 7.62 2.00
C ALA A 115 -11.33 8.23 2.38
N ILE A 116 -10.44 7.44 3.00
CA ILE A 116 -9.08 7.87 3.34
C ILE A 116 -8.29 8.21 2.08
N LEU A 117 -8.32 7.33 1.07
CA LEU A 117 -7.61 7.57 -0.19
C LEU A 117 -8.12 8.82 -0.92
N LEU A 118 -9.44 9.02 -0.99
CA LEU A 118 -10.02 10.21 -1.59
C LEU A 118 -9.60 11.48 -0.85
N GLY A 119 -9.65 11.46 0.48
CA GLY A 119 -9.21 12.59 1.30
C GLY A 119 -7.71 12.87 1.13
N GLN A 120 -6.87 11.84 1.16
CA GLN A 120 -5.43 11.96 0.90
C GLN A 120 -5.13 12.42 -0.51
N GLY A 121 -5.83 11.91 -1.52
CA GLY A 121 -5.69 12.31 -2.92
C GLY A 121 -5.96 13.79 -3.16
N PHE A 122 -6.76 14.41 -2.29
CA PHE A 122 -7.01 15.85 -2.31
C PHE A 122 -6.01 16.64 -1.45
N VAL A 123 -5.82 16.26 -0.19
CA VAL A 123 -5.04 17.04 0.79
C VAL A 123 -3.55 16.96 0.52
N ILE A 124 -3.01 15.76 0.25
CA ILE A 124 -1.57 15.54 0.13
C ILE A 124 -0.96 16.23 -1.07
N PRO A 125 -1.48 16.10 -2.31
CA PRO A 125 -0.88 16.77 -3.46
C PRO A 125 -0.93 18.30 -3.36
N LEU A 126 -2.01 18.87 -2.83
CA LEU A 126 -2.15 20.30 -2.62
C LEU A 126 -1.13 20.83 -1.60
N THR A 127 -1.03 20.15 -0.46
CA THR A 127 -0.08 20.52 0.60
C THR A 127 1.36 20.34 0.14
N ALA A 128 1.66 19.25 -0.58
CA ALA A 128 2.99 18.98 -1.14
C ALA A 128 3.38 20.05 -2.17
N TYR A 129 2.44 20.47 -3.03
CA TYR A 129 2.66 21.54 -4.00
C TYR A 129 2.94 22.87 -3.31
N ALA A 130 2.13 23.23 -2.30
CA ALA A 130 2.35 24.45 -1.52
C ALA A 130 3.72 24.47 -0.85
N LEU A 131 4.13 23.38 -0.19
CA LEU A 131 5.41 23.26 0.49
C LEU A 131 6.62 23.10 -0.45
N SER A 132 6.41 22.72 -1.70
CA SER A 132 7.50 22.56 -2.68
C SER A 132 7.75 23.80 -3.52
N ARG A 133 6.71 24.58 -3.84
CA ARG A 133 6.77 25.65 -4.85
C ARG A 133 6.60 27.07 -4.29
N PHE A 134 5.83 27.22 -3.23
CA PHE A 134 5.64 28.56 -2.66
C PHE A 134 6.72 28.87 -1.62
N GLN A 135 7.13 30.12 -1.62
CA GLN A 135 7.99 30.68 -0.58
C GLN A 135 7.13 31.54 0.35
N PHE A 136 6.89 31.04 1.56
CA PHE A 136 6.18 31.77 2.61
C PHE A 136 6.89 31.64 3.95
N ARG A 137 6.64 32.59 4.84
CA ARG A 137 7.26 32.60 6.18
C ARG A 137 6.78 31.38 6.98
N GLY A 138 7.72 30.58 7.51
CA GLY A 138 7.39 29.38 8.28
C GLY A 138 7.29 28.08 7.48
N ARG A 139 7.45 28.09 6.13
CA ARG A 139 7.41 26.89 5.28
C ARG A 139 8.31 25.76 5.80
N ASP A 140 9.56 26.10 6.09
CA ASP A 140 10.56 25.11 6.49
C ASP A 140 10.31 24.60 7.91
N ALA A 141 9.79 25.45 8.81
CA ALA A 141 9.35 25.04 10.14
C ALA A 141 8.13 24.11 10.08
N LEU A 142 7.13 24.38 9.22
CA LEU A 142 5.99 23.49 9.00
C LEU A 142 6.44 22.15 8.41
N PHE A 143 7.38 22.18 7.47
CA PHE A 143 7.89 20.93 6.91
C PHE A 143 8.72 20.15 7.94
N PHE A 144 9.51 20.82 8.77
CA PHE A 144 10.21 20.18 9.88
C PHE A 144 9.24 19.52 10.87
N LEU A 145 8.11 20.17 11.17
CA LEU A 145 7.06 19.57 11.99
C LEU A 145 6.50 18.28 11.35
N VAL A 146 6.27 18.27 10.02
CA VAL A 146 5.85 17.06 9.29
C VAL A 146 6.88 15.95 9.46
N LEU A 147 8.18 16.25 9.37
CA LEU A 147 9.24 15.24 9.58
C LEU A 147 9.23 14.69 11.00
N VAL A 148 9.04 15.54 12.00
CA VAL A 148 8.91 15.10 13.40
C VAL A 148 7.70 14.18 13.57
N LEU A 149 6.54 14.56 13.03
CA LEU A 149 5.32 13.75 13.09
C LEU A 149 5.48 12.39 12.40
N MET A 150 6.25 12.32 11.32
CA MET A 150 6.52 11.06 10.60
C MET A 150 7.31 10.05 11.44
N VAL A 151 8.18 10.53 12.33
CA VAL A 151 9.03 9.67 13.19
C VAL A 151 8.30 9.26 14.48
N LEU A 152 7.25 9.98 14.88
CA LEU A 152 6.51 9.66 16.09
C LEU A 152 5.74 8.33 15.92
N PRO A 153 5.96 7.35 16.81
CA PRO A 153 5.18 6.11 16.79
C PRO A 153 3.71 6.38 17.14
N PHE A 154 2.82 5.64 16.50
CA PHE A 154 1.36 5.78 16.73
C PHE A 154 0.97 5.68 18.20
N GLN A 155 1.64 4.81 18.98
CA GLN A 155 1.38 4.59 20.39
C GLN A 155 1.54 5.86 21.23
N VAL A 156 2.46 6.76 20.86
CA VAL A 156 2.66 8.06 21.55
C VAL A 156 1.53 9.04 21.21
N THR A 157 1.05 9.02 19.97
CA THR A 157 -0.01 9.93 19.50
C THR A 157 -1.42 9.42 19.81
N MET A 158 -1.55 8.18 20.22
CA MET A 158 -2.83 7.52 20.47
C MET A 158 -3.67 8.22 21.54
N ALA A 159 -3.12 8.47 22.72
CA ALA A 159 -3.86 9.10 23.83
C ALA A 159 -4.30 10.54 23.51
N PRO A 160 -3.43 11.43 22.98
CA PRO A 160 -3.86 12.74 22.49
C PRO A 160 -4.94 12.67 21.41
N SER A 161 -4.85 11.71 20.48
CA SER A 161 -5.85 11.53 19.42
C SER A 161 -7.23 11.16 19.99
N VAL A 162 -7.28 10.22 20.95
CA VAL A 162 -8.54 9.85 21.63
C VAL A 162 -9.12 11.05 22.37
N MET A 163 -8.30 11.83 23.09
CA MET A 163 -8.76 13.03 23.80
C MET A 163 -9.34 14.07 22.84
N THR A 164 -8.67 14.31 21.72
CA THR A 164 -9.12 15.25 20.69
C THR A 164 -10.44 14.79 20.07
N LEU A 165 -10.52 13.52 19.64
CA LEU A 165 -11.72 12.95 19.05
C LEU A 165 -12.90 12.96 20.03
N ARG A 166 -12.63 12.73 21.32
CA ARG A 166 -13.65 12.84 22.38
C ARG A 166 -14.14 14.26 22.53
N ALA A 167 -13.23 15.24 22.57
CA ALA A 167 -13.58 16.66 22.70
C ALA A 167 -14.40 17.16 21.49
N LEU A 168 -14.16 16.59 20.31
CA LEU A 168 -14.90 16.89 19.09
C LEU A 168 -16.22 16.09 18.96
N GLY A 169 -16.52 15.17 19.88
CA GLY A 169 -17.70 14.31 19.80
C GLY A 169 -17.66 13.28 18.66
N LEU A 170 -16.47 12.95 18.15
CA LEU A 170 -16.29 12.08 16.97
C LEU A 170 -16.02 10.61 17.35
N LEU A 171 -15.72 10.29 18.61
CA LEU A 171 -15.52 8.90 19.02
C LEU A 171 -16.73 8.03 18.68
N ASN A 172 -16.45 6.78 18.32
CA ASN A 172 -17.46 5.81 17.91
C ASN A 172 -18.25 6.23 16.65
N THR A 173 -17.61 6.98 15.75
CA THR A 173 -18.13 7.32 14.43
C THR A 173 -17.11 6.94 13.35
N VAL A 174 -17.57 6.79 12.11
CA VAL A 174 -16.69 6.55 10.95
C VAL A 174 -15.61 7.65 10.80
N TRP A 175 -15.94 8.87 11.17
CA TRP A 175 -15.04 10.03 11.07
C TRP A 175 -13.86 9.95 12.06
N ALA A 176 -14.03 9.23 13.19
CA ALA A 176 -12.94 9.00 14.13
C ALA A 176 -11.74 8.27 13.48
N VAL A 177 -12.02 7.38 12.52
CA VAL A 177 -11.00 6.64 11.79
C VAL A 177 -10.52 7.41 10.58
N ILE A 178 -11.43 7.98 9.79
CA ILE A 178 -11.12 8.60 8.51
C ILE A 178 -10.30 9.89 8.68
N LEU A 179 -10.74 10.83 9.53
CA LEU A 179 -10.15 12.17 9.60
C LEU A 179 -8.67 12.17 9.99
N PRO A 180 -8.23 11.43 11.03
CA PRO A 180 -6.81 11.39 11.37
C PRO A 180 -5.93 10.80 10.28
N MET A 181 -6.45 9.88 9.48
CA MET A 181 -5.70 9.19 8.44
C MET A 181 -5.64 9.94 7.10
N ILE A 182 -6.51 10.93 6.87
CA ILE A 182 -6.47 11.77 5.65
C ILE A 182 -5.15 12.52 5.56
N PHE A 183 -4.60 12.98 6.68
CA PHE A 183 -3.30 13.63 6.72
C PHE A 183 -2.21 12.63 7.12
N SER A 184 -1.45 12.14 6.15
CA SER A 184 -0.30 11.28 6.40
C SER A 184 1.00 12.06 6.18
N PRO A 185 1.81 12.27 7.24
CA PRO A 185 3.12 12.92 7.12
C PRO A 185 4.05 12.21 6.16
N PHE A 186 4.05 10.88 6.14
CA PHE A 186 4.90 10.07 5.27
C PHE A 186 4.57 10.29 3.79
N TYR A 187 3.30 10.20 3.40
CA TYR A 187 2.90 10.41 2.00
C TYR A 187 3.09 11.85 1.56
N LEU A 188 2.87 12.81 2.45
CA LEU A 188 3.16 14.22 2.19
C LEU A 188 4.66 14.43 1.92
N PHE A 189 5.53 13.86 2.75
CA PHE A 189 6.97 13.90 2.55
C PHE A 189 7.36 13.30 1.20
N LEU A 190 6.86 12.11 0.88
CA LEU A 190 7.18 11.38 -0.35
C LEU A 190 6.82 12.19 -1.60
N VAL A 191 5.60 12.69 -1.67
CA VAL A 191 5.10 13.48 -2.81
C VAL A 191 5.82 14.82 -2.92
N ARG A 192 6.08 15.52 -1.80
CA ARG A 192 6.85 16.76 -1.78
C ARG A 192 8.28 16.58 -2.30
N GLN A 193 8.98 15.52 -1.85
CA GLN A 193 10.35 15.25 -2.32
C GLN A 193 10.40 15.01 -3.82
N PHE A 194 9.41 14.31 -4.35
CA PHE A 194 9.29 14.14 -5.81
C PHE A 194 9.05 15.48 -6.52
N MET A 195 8.11 16.29 -6.01
CA MET A 195 7.79 17.60 -6.60
C MET A 195 8.97 18.56 -6.62
N ILE A 196 9.82 18.56 -5.59
CA ILE A 196 11.04 19.39 -5.56
C ILE A 196 12.02 18.99 -6.67
N GLY A 197 12.08 17.71 -7.02
CA GLY A 197 12.95 17.19 -8.08
C GLY A 197 12.52 17.59 -9.50
N ILE A 198 11.33 18.12 -9.69
CA ILE A 198 10.83 18.58 -10.99
C ILE A 198 11.44 19.97 -11.27
N PRO A 199 12.06 20.21 -12.45
CA PRO A 199 12.60 21.54 -12.80
C PRO A 199 11.53 22.63 -12.76
N GLY A 200 11.89 23.81 -12.21
CA GLY A 200 10.99 24.97 -12.13
C GLY A 200 10.55 25.49 -13.49
N GLU A 201 11.42 25.39 -14.47
CA GLU A 201 11.25 25.83 -15.85
C GLU A 201 9.94 25.30 -16.49
N ILE A 202 9.53 24.08 -16.10
CA ILE A 202 8.27 23.47 -16.59
C ILE A 202 7.04 24.27 -16.12
N ILE A 203 7.08 24.78 -14.88
CA ILE A 203 6.01 25.58 -14.31
C ILE A 203 6.04 26.99 -14.85
N GLU A 204 7.25 27.57 -14.97
CA GLU A 204 7.47 28.90 -15.55
C GLU A 204 6.98 28.96 -17.00
N ALA A 205 7.24 27.93 -17.81
CA ALA A 205 6.70 27.80 -19.15
C ALA A 205 5.17 27.84 -19.17
N GLY A 206 4.51 27.07 -18.29
CA GLY A 206 3.05 27.11 -18.15
C GLY A 206 2.51 28.47 -17.72
N GLN A 207 3.25 29.22 -16.89
CA GLN A 207 2.88 30.57 -16.48
C GLN A 207 3.06 31.58 -17.62
N MET A 208 4.10 31.43 -18.45
CA MET A 208 4.30 32.26 -19.66
C MET A 208 3.17 32.04 -20.68
N ASP A 209 2.60 30.82 -20.74
CA ASP A 209 1.38 30.53 -21.54
C ASP A 209 0.08 31.05 -20.91
N GLY A 210 0.18 31.86 -19.82
CA GLY A 210 -0.97 32.46 -19.15
C GLY A 210 -1.70 31.57 -18.17
N ALA A 211 -1.15 30.43 -17.81
CA ALA A 211 -1.76 29.56 -16.80
C ALA A 211 -1.55 30.11 -15.38
N GLY A 212 -2.64 30.34 -14.64
CA GLY A 212 -2.58 30.65 -13.21
C GLY A 212 -2.09 29.47 -12.39
N THR A 213 -1.72 29.71 -11.14
CA THR A 213 -1.13 28.74 -10.21
C THR A 213 -1.91 27.42 -10.10
N LEU A 214 -3.25 27.51 -9.97
CA LEU A 214 -4.10 26.31 -9.86
C LEU A 214 -4.13 25.52 -11.19
N ARG A 215 -4.12 26.24 -12.34
CA ARG A 215 -4.07 25.59 -13.65
C ARG A 215 -2.72 24.89 -13.87
N CYS A 216 -1.61 25.51 -13.47
CA CYS A 216 -0.29 24.85 -13.48
C CYS A 216 -0.26 23.63 -12.56
N PHE A 217 -0.88 23.68 -11.39
CA PHE A 217 -0.98 22.53 -10.50
C PHE A 217 -1.73 21.37 -11.16
N VAL A 218 -2.95 21.61 -11.67
CA VAL A 218 -3.83 20.55 -12.18
C VAL A 218 -3.35 19.99 -13.52
N HIS A 219 -2.87 20.85 -14.45
CA HIS A 219 -2.57 20.43 -15.83
C HIS A 219 -1.09 20.15 -16.07
N VAL A 220 -0.19 20.62 -15.20
CA VAL A 220 1.25 20.41 -15.34
C VAL A 220 1.78 19.52 -14.22
N MET A 221 1.61 19.94 -12.96
CA MET A 221 2.22 19.25 -11.83
C MET A 221 1.61 17.88 -11.55
N LEU A 222 0.28 17.78 -11.45
CA LEU A 222 -0.40 16.52 -11.16
C LEU A 222 -0.12 15.43 -12.21
N PRO A 223 -0.18 15.69 -13.53
CA PRO A 223 0.17 14.69 -14.53
C PRO A 223 1.63 14.22 -14.44
N VAL A 224 2.57 15.12 -14.21
CA VAL A 224 3.99 14.78 -14.04
C VAL A 224 4.20 13.96 -12.76
N CYS A 225 3.44 14.25 -11.69
CA CYS A 225 3.51 13.54 -10.41
C CYS A 225 2.70 12.24 -10.39
N ARG A 226 1.99 11.88 -11.47
CA ARG A 226 1.13 10.68 -11.50
C ARG A 226 1.82 9.42 -10.96
N PRO A 227 3.06 9.06 -11.34
CA PRO A 227 3.68 7.83 -10.86
C PRO A 227 3.85 7.80 -9.33
N ILE A 228 4.32 8.91 -8.74
CA ILE A 228 4.48 8.98 -7.28
C ILE A 228 3.14 9.06 -6.53
N LEU A 229 2.12 9.68 -7.13
CA LEU A 229 0.78 9.74 -6.56
C LEU A 229 0.12 8.35 -6.57
N CYS A 230 0.28 7.59 -7.66
CA CYS A 230 -0.21 6.22 -7.76
C CYS A 230 0.52 5.29 -6.77
N ALA A 231 1.85 5.43 -6.65
CA ALA A 231 2.63 4.68 -5.68
C ALA A 231 2.21 5.00 -4.23
N ALA A 232 2.05 6.28 -3.89
CA ALA A 232 1.58 6.72 -2.59
C ALA A 232 0.15 6.22 -2.30
N ALA A 233 -0.75 6.26 -3.28
CA ALA A 233 -2.11 5.75 -3.14
C ALA A 233 -2.14 4.24 -2.91
N ALA A 234 -1.33 3.46 -3.62
CA ALA A 234 -1.26 2.01 -3.43
C ALA A 234 -0.72 1.63 -2.05
N LEU A 235 0.32 2.32 -1.57
CA LEU A 235 0.85 2.12 -0.22
C LEU A 235 -0.17 2.54 0.85
N SER A 236 -0.81 3.69 0.67
CA SER A 236 -1.86 4.17 1.58
C SER A 236 -3.08 3.25 1.62
N PHE A 237 -3.45 2.66 0.48
CA PHE A 237 -4.47 1.63 0.46
C PHE A 237 -4.07 0.44 1.33
N ALA A 238 -2.83 -0.04 1.19
CA ALA A 238 -2.32 -1.15 1.99
C ALA A 238 -2.38 -0.85 3.49
N ASP A 239 -1.96 0.35 3.90
CA ASP A 239 -1.98 0.78 5.30
C ASP A 239 -3.41 0.89 5.83
N SER A 240 -4.31 1.53 5.08
CA SER A 240 -5.70 1.71 5.49
C SER A 240 -6.53 0.42 5.41
N TRP A 241 -6.20 -0.48 4.49
CA TRP A 241 -6.83 -1.79 4.40
C TRP A 241 -6.48 -2.69 5.59
N ASN A 242 -5.22 -2.66 6.03
CA ASN A 242 -4.70 -3.48 7.12
C ASN A 242 -4.77 -2.81 8.51
N MET A 243 -5.39 -1.64 8.64
CA MET A 243 -5.46 -0.93 9.92
C MET A 243 -6.24 -1.75 10.96
N VAL A 244 -5.67 -1.88 12.16
CA VAL A 244 -6.27 -2.59 13.30
C VAL A 244 -6.33 -1.70 14.54
N GLU A 245 -5.21 -1.04 14.87
CA GLU A 245 -5.06 -0.30 16.13
C GLU A 245 -6.06 0.87 16.25
N GLN A 246 -6.19 1.69 15.21
CA GLN A 246 -7.07 2.85 15.21
C GLN A 246 -8.55 2.48 15.36
N PRO A 247 -9.12 1.58 14.52
CA PRO A 247 -10.51 1.17 14.68
C PRO A 247 -10.80 0.50 16.03
N LEU A 248 -9.86 -0.31 16.52
CA LEU A 248 -10.01 -1.01 17.80
C LEU A 248 -10.15 -0.04 18.98
N ILE A 249 -9.45 1.10 18.92
CA ILE A 249 -9.43 2.10 19.99
C ILE A 249 -10.56 3.12 19.83
N TYR A 250 -10.87 3.52 18.58
CA TYR A 250 -11.81 4.63 18.34
C TYR A 250 -13.26 4.15 18.19
N LEU A 251 -13.49 2.87 17.88
CA LEU A 251 -14.81 2.29 17.65
C LEU A 251 -15.14 1.24 18.72
N THR A 252 -16.08 1.53 19.58
CA THR A 252 -16.61 0.56 20.56
C THR A 252 -17.63 -0.38 19.93
N ASN A 253 -18.32 0.06 18.87
CA ASN A 253 -19.31 -0.74 18.17
C ASN A 253 -18.62 -1.66 17.16
N GLN A 254 -18.67 -2.97 17.42
CA GLN A 254 -18.07 -3.99 16.55
C GLN A 254 -18.61 -4.00 15.12
N SER A 255 -19.88 -3.63 14.92
CA SER A 255 -20.49 -3.58 13.58
C SER A 255 -19.92 -2.48 12.68
N MET A 256 -19.22 -1.50 13.24
CA MET A 256 -18.54 -0.42 12.52
C MET A 256 -17.06 -0.72 12.25
N GLN A 257 -16.51 -1.77 12.84
CA GLN A 257 -15.10 -2.11 12.68
C GLN A 257 -14.81 -2.60 11.25
N PRO A 258 -13.59 -2.41 10.75
CA PRO A 258 -13.16 -3.01 9.49
C PRO A 258 -12.84 -4.50 9.66
N LEU A 259 -12.80 -5.21 8.55
CA LEU A 259 -12.55 -6.65 8.50
C LEU A 259 -11.19 -7.06 9.08
N SER A 260 -10.18 -6.19 8.97
CA SER A 260 -8.84 -6.38 9.54
C SER A 260 -8.86 -6.65 11.06
N VAL A 261 -9.77 -6.01 11.78
CA VAL A 261 -9.93 -6.21 13.23
C VAL A 261 -10.48 -7.60 13.54
N MET A 262 -11.44 -8.09 12.73
CA MET A 262 -11.97 -9.44 12.88
C MET A 262 -10.87 -10.51 12.73
N PHE A 263 -9.99 -10.38 11.73
CA PHE A 263 -8.89 -11.34 11.55
C PHE A 263 -7.89 -11.34 12.71
N ASN A 264 -7.71 -10.24 13.39
CA ASN A 264 -6.87 -10.17 14.59
C ASN A 264 -7.46 -10.92 15.81
N GLN A 265 -8.75 -11.26 15.78
CA GLN A 265 -9.50 -11.89 16.88
C GLN A 265 -9.93 -13.34 16.57
N ILE A 266 -9.42 -13.96 15.49
CA ILE A 266 -9.82 -15.31 15.07
C ILE A 266 -9.43 -16.34 16.12
N ASN A 267 -10.42 -17.15 16.53
CA ASN A 267 -10.25 -18.30 17.40
C ASN A 267 -10.10 -19.59 16.60
N THR A 268 -9.53 -20.64 17.22
CA THR A 268 -9.30 -21.96 16.63
C THR A 268 -10.56 -22.62 16.04
N ASP A 269 -11.75 -22.34 16.61
CA ASP A 269 -13.00 -22.95 16.18
C ASP A 269 -13.53 -22.43 14.84
N SER A 270 -13.08 -21.23 14.43
CA SER A 270 -13.46 -20.57 13.17
C SER A 270 -12.41 -20.66 12.07
N THR A 271 -11.37 -21.48 12.25
CA THR A 271 -10.18 -21.47 11.38
C THR A 271 -10.48 -21.81 9.92
N GLY A 272 -11.44 -22.72 9.67
CA GLY A 272 -11.83 -23.07 8.30
C GLY A 272 -12.44 -21.89 7.55
N VAL A 273 -13.36 -21.19 8.18
CA VAL A 273 -14.02 -19.99 7.64
C VAL A 273 -13.00 -18.85 7.49
N ALA A 274 -12.03 -18.78 8.40
CA ALA A 274 -10.97 -17.78 8.37
C ALA A 274 -10.10 -17.85 7.11
N PHE A 275 -9.76 -19.04 6.60
CA PHE A 275 -8.98 -19.16 5.37
C PHE A 275 -9.75 -18.66 4.13
N ALA A 276 -11.03 -18.97 4.02
CA ALA A 276 -11.86 -18.44 2.95
C ALA A 276 -12.03 -16.92 3.05
N GLY A 277 -12.22 -16.40 4.27
CA GLY A 277 -12.26 -14.96 4.54
C GLY A 277 -10.96 -14.27 4.22
N ALA A 278 -9.82 -14.84 4.61
CA ALA A 278 -8.50 -14.31 4.30
C ALA A 278 -8.23 -14.30 2.78
N ALA A 279 -8.66 -15.33 2.04
CA ALA A 279 -8.55 -15.37 0.59
C ALA A 279 -9.35 -14.23 -0.06
N LEU A 280 -10.59 -13.97 0.38
CA LEU A 280 -11.40 -12.84 -0.07
C LEU A 280 -10.79 -11.49 0.33
N TYR A 281 -10.23 -11.40 1.53
CA TYR A 281 -9.56 -10.19 2.04
C TYR A 281 -8.33 -9.80 1.22
N LEU A 282 -7.60 -10.78 0.68
CA LEU A 282 -6.42 -10.54 -0.15
C LEU A 282 -6.77 -10.00 -1.55
N LEU A 283 -7.97 -10.29 -2.08
CA LEU A 283 -8.34 -9.95 -3.46
C LEU A 283 -8.22 -8.44 -3.78
N PRO A 284 -8.78 -7.50 -2.99
CA PRO A 284 -8.65 -6.06 -3.31
C PRO A 284 -7.20 -5.60 -3.32
N MET A 285 -6.38 -6.10 -2.39
CA MET A 285 -4.97 -5.79 -2.30
C MET A 285 -4.20 -6.25 -3.54
N LEU A 286 -4.44 -7.49 -3.99
CA LEU A 286 -3.85 -8.06 -5.19
C LEU A 286 -4.28 -7.29 -6.44
N LEU A 287 -5.55 -6.93 -6.56
CA LEU A 287 -6.08 -6.17 -7.70
C LEU A 287 -5.42 -4.79 -7.81
N ILE A 288 -5.31 -4.08 -6.69
CA ILE A 288 -4.64 -2.77 -6.66
C ILE A 288 -3.16 -2.90 -6.98
N TYR A 289 -2.48 -3.90 -6.43
CA TYR A 289 -1.08 -4.14 -6.75
C TYR A 289 -0.87 -4.43 -8.24
N ILE A 290 -1.66 -5.34 -8.84
CA ILE A 290 -1.56 -5.68 -10.26
C ILE A 290 -1.83 -4.45 -11.14
N TYR A 291 -2.78 -3.61 -10.76
CA TYR A 291 -3.10 -2.41 -11.53
C TYR A 291 -2.02 -1.32 -11.44
N PHE A 292 -1.42 -1.11 -10.27
CA PHE A 292 -0.45 -0.03 -10.03
C PHE A 292 1.02 -0.49 -10.01
N GLN A 293 1.33 -1.76 -10.31
CA GLN A 293 2.69 -2.31 -10.20
C GLN A 293 3.74 -1.50 -10.98
N ASP A 294 3.41 -1.03 -12.18
CA ASP A 294 4.33 -0.27 -13.03
C ASP A 294 4.60 1.12 -12.45
N ASP A 295 3.56 1.79 -11.93
CA ASP A 295 3.68 3.10 -11.29
C ASP A 295 4.45 3.00 -9.95
N ILE A 296 4.22 1.92 -9.17
CA ILE A 296 4.96 1.65 -7.92
C ILE A 296 6.45 1.45 -8.21
N LEU A 297 6.79 0.63 -9.20
CA LEU A 297 8.17 0.39 -9.60
C LEU A 297 8.85 1.68 -10.08
N LEU A 298 8.15 2.48 -10.88
CA LEU A 298 8.67 3.76 -11.35
C LEU A 298 8.87 4.75 -10.19
N GLY A 299 7.92 4.82 -9.26
CA GLY A 299 7.99 5.68 -8.08
C GLY A 299 9.19 5.35 -7.18
N VAL A 300 9.45 4.05 -6.95
CA VAL A 300 10.61 3.59 -6.17
C VAL A 300 11.92 3.89 -6.88
N GLN A 301 12.03 3.60 -8.17
CA GLN A 301 13.24 3.87 -8.95
C GLN A 301 13.61 5.36 -9.01
N LEU A 302 12.61 6.24 -9.10
CA LEU A 302 12.84 7.69 -9.11
C LEU A 302 13.29 8.24 -7.75
N SER A 303 12.99 7.55 -6.66
CA SER A 303 13.48 7.89 -5.32
C SER A 303 14.94 7.51 -5.10
N GLU A 304 15.46 6.50 -5.82
CA GLU A 304 16.85 6.02 -5.73
C GLU A 304 17.84 6.83 -6.60
N LEU A 305 17.34 7.63 -7.56
CA LEU A 305 18.20 8.40 -8.49
C LEU A 305 18.72 9.73 -7.89
N LYS A 306 18.57 9.93 -6.60
CA LYS A 306 19.21 11.01 -5.81
C LYS A 306 20.22 10.40 -4.86
#